data_ce9aa58f310e7a09b987568d0db37c00
#
_entry.id   ce9aa58f310e7a09b987568d0db37c00
#
_cell.length_a   1.000
_cell.length_b   1.000
_cell.length_c   1.000
_cell.angle_alpha   90.00
_cell.angle_beta   90.00
_cell.angle_gamma   90.00
#
_symmetry.space_group_name_H-M   'P 1'
#
loop_
_entity.id
_entity.type
_entity.pdbx_description
1 polymer ?
#
loop_
_entity_poly.entity_id
_entity_poly.type
_entity_poly.pdbx_seq_one_letter_code
_entity_poly.pdbx_strand_id
1 'polypeptide(L)' 'MAFVPRPKEGEESSEKALVARLRQFVENSDLSFYKIASRIGTSGGILSMWLAGTARPHAEELAAIEKFLKR' A
#
# COMPACT_ATOMS: atom_id res chain seq x y z
N MET A 1 17.35 -20.85 19.32
CA MET A 1 16.97 -20.62 19.03
C MET A 1 16.17 -20.42 18.62
N ALA A 2 15.85 -20.20 18.62
CA ALA A 2 14.99 -20.24 18.28
C ALA A 2 14.40 -19.39 17.50
N PHE A 3 14.77 -19.27 16.56
CA PHE A 3 14.24 -18.49 15.74
C PHE A 3 12.96 -18.92 15.30
N VAL A 4 12.07 -18.09 15.21
CA VAL A 4 10.87 -18.46 14.78
C VAL A 4 10.51 -17.74 13.60
N PRO A 5 10.27 -18.36 12.57
CA PRO A 5 9.83 -17.69 11.40
C PRO A 5 8.51 -17.12 11.69
N ARG A 6 8.15 -16.17 11.01
CA ARG A 6 6.95 -15.55 11.28
C ARG A 6 6.21 -15.31 10.03
N PRO A 7 5.71 -16.32 9.43
CA PRO A 7 5.00 -16.14 8.19
C PRO A 7 3.83 -15.21 8.33
N LYS A 8 3.09 -15.34 9.42
CA LYS A 8 2.01 -14.45 9.61
C LYS A 8 2.45 -13.05 9.80
N GLU A 9 3.46 -12.89 10.59
CA GLU A 9 3.99 -11.60 10.81
C GLU A 9 4.56 -11.05 9.54
N GLY A 10 5.14 -11.89 8.73
CA GLY A 10 5.65 -11.49 7.45
C GLY A 10 4.57 -10.98 6.53
N GLU A 11 3.42 -11.64 6.56
CA GLU A 11 2.32 -11.21 5.72
C GLU A 11 1.80 -9.87 6.15
N GLU A 12 1.66 -9.68 7.43
CA GLU A 12 1.21 -8.40 7.91
C GLU A 12 2.22 -7.33 7.59
N SER A 13 3.48 -7.65 7.72
CA SER A 13 4.52 -6.71 7.38
C SER A 13 4.48 -6.34 5.94
N SER A 14 4.15 -7.30 5.11
CA SER A 14 4.06 -7.06 3.69
C SER A 14 2.98 -6.04 3.37
N GLU A 15 1.84 -6.19 3.99
CA GLU A 15 0.76 -5.26 3.77
C GLU A 15 1.13 -3.88 4.28
N LYS A 16 1.67 -3.83 5.48
CA LYS A 16 2.08 -2.56 6.05
C LYS A 16 3.22 -1.94 5.27
N ALA A 17 4.12 -2.77 4.81
CA ALA A 17 5.24 -2.27 4.03
C ALA A 17 4.77 -1.68 2.72
N LEU A 18 3.80 -2.31 2.08
CA LEU A 18 3.27 -1.79 0.84
C LEU A 18 2.62 -0.44 1.05
N VAL A 19 1.83 -0.32 2.10
CA VAL A 19 1.17 0.95 2.38
C VAL A 19 2.20 2.01 2.72
N ALA A 20 3.23 1.66 3.47
CA ALA A 20 4.27 2.60 3.83
C ALA A 20 5.02 3.07 2.58
N ARG A 21 5.32 2.15 1.67
CA ARG A 21 5.99 2.51 0.43
C ARG A 21 5.09 3.38 -0.43
N LEU A 22 3.82 3.08 -0.43
CA LEU A 22 2.89 3.89 -1.18
C LEU A 22 2.83 5.31 -0.62
N ARG A 23 2.84 5.42 0.69
CA ARG A 23 2.84 6.73 1.32
C ARG A 23 4.10 7.51 0.92
N GLN A 24 5.25 6.85 0.95
CA GLN A 24 6.47 7.52 0.55
C GLN A 24 6.42 7.92 -0.90
N PHE A 25 5.87 7.07 -1.73
CA PHE A 25 5.75 7.40 -3.14
C PHE A 25 4.88 8.64 -3.33
N VAL A 26 3.77 8.68 -2.62
CA VAL A 26 2.86 9.82 -2.73
C VAL A 26 3.56 11.09 -2.29
N GLU A 27 4.31 11.02 -1.19
CA GLU A 27 4.97 12.20 -0.67
C GLU A 27 6.09 12.69 -1.55
N ASN A 28 6.75 11.78 -2.25
CA ASN A 28 7.90 12.15 -3.06
C ASN A 28 7.61 12.27 -4.54
N SER A 29 6.40 11.99 -4.94
CA SER A 29 6.09 11.96 -6.36
C SER A 29 5.57 13.31 -6.82
N ASP A 30 5.78 13.59 -8.09
CA ASP A 30 5.21 14.77 -8.70
C ASP A 30 3.78 14.55 -9.13
N LEU A 31 3.31 13.32 -9.11
CA LEU A 31 1.95 13.04 -9.52
C LEU A 31 0.98 13.52 -8.45
N SER A 32 -0.17 13.97 -8.90
CA SER A 32 -1.17 14.36 -7.94
C SER A 32 -1.71 13.14 -7.22
N PHE A 33 -2.24 13.38 -6.05
CA PHE A 33 -2.81 12.34 -5.22
C PHE A 33 -3.89 11.57 -5.98
N TYR A 34 -4.75 12.31 -6.66
CA TYR A 34 -5.85 11.68 -7.38
C TYR A 34 -5.36 10.89 -8.57
N LYS A 35 -4.29 11.34 -9.19
CA LYS A 35 -3.74 10.61 -10.31
C LYS A 35 -3.16 9.29 -9.85
N ILE A 36 -2.51 9.28 -8.69
CA ILE A 36 -1.98 8.05 -8.15
C ILE A 36 -3.11 7.09 -7.84
N ALA A 37 -4.17 7.60 -7.21
CA ALA A 37 -5.32 6.75 -6.91
C ALA A 37 -5.92 6.16 -8.17
N SER A 38 -6.01 6.96 -9.20
CA SER A 38 -6.57 6.51 -10.46
C SER A 38 -5.70 5.41 -11.07
N ARG A 39 -4.41 5.54 -10.98
CA ARG A 39 -3.51 4.54 -11.54
C ARG A 39 -3.58 3.23 -10.81
N ILE A 40 -3.84 3.29 -9.52
CA ILE A 40 -4.01 2.08 -8.75
C ILE A 40 -5.37 1.47 -9.02
N GLY A 41 -6.35 2.30 -9.37
CA GLY A 41 -7.69 1.82 -9.62
C GLY A 41 -8.63 2.07 -8.46
N THR A 42 -8.34 3.09 -7.66
CA THR A 42 -9.17 3.41 -6.52
C THR A 42 -9.51 4.89 -6.56
N SER A 43 -10.22 5.36 -5.57
CA SER A 43 -10.55 6.78 -5.49
C SER A 43 -9.62 7.47 -4.52
N GLY A 44 -9.54 8.79 -4.62
CA GLY A 44 -8.73 9.55 -3.70
C GLY A 44 -9.17 9.39 -2.27
N GLY A 45 -10.48 9.31 -2.04
CA GLY A 45 -10.98 9.11 -0.70
C GLY A 45 -10.54 7.80 -0.10
N ILE A 46 -10.62 6.73 -0.88
CA ILE A 46 -10.21 5.42 -0.39
C ILE A 46 -8.70 5.38 -0.18
N LEU A 47 -7.94 5.93 -1.11
CA LEU A 47 -6.51 5.99 -0.94
C LEU A 47 -6.14 6.73 0.33
N SER A 48 -6.83 7.84 0.58
CA SER A 48 -6.58 8.60 1.79
C SER A 48 -6.82 7.76 3.03
N MET A 49 -7.87 6.94 3.02
CA MET A 49 -8.17 6.09 4.16
C MET A 49 -7.10 5.02 4.35
N TRP A 50 -6.59 4.48 3.28
CA TRP A 50 -5.50 3.51 3.38
C TRP A 50 -4.28 4.16 4.04
N LEU A 51 -3.93 5.35 3.60
CA LEU A 51 -2.74 6.02 4.13
C LEU A 51 -2.94 6.47 5.56
N ALA A 52 -4.16 6.78 5.93
CA ALA A 52 -4.44 7.17 7.31
C ALA A 52 -4.59 5.98 8.23
N GLY A 53 -4.71 4.79 7.67
CA GLY A 53 -4.86 3.61 8.50
C GLY A 53 -6.27 3.34 8.93
N THR A 54 -7.26 4.04 8.37
CA THR A 54 -8.65 3.84 8.74
C THR A 54 -9.32 2.79 7.87
N ALA A 55 -8.68 2.35 6.81
CA ALA A 55 -9.20 1.28 5.99
C ALA A 55 -8.02 0.47 5.49
N ARG A 56 -8.26 -0.80 5.20
CA ARG A 56 -7.20 -1.69 4.73
C ARG A 56 -7.51 -2.12 3.31
N PRO A 57 -6.51 -2.13 2.44
CA PRO A 57 -6.74 -2.60 1.08
C PRO A 57 -7.08 -4.09 1.06
N HIS A 58 -7.95 -4.48 0.17
CA HIS A 58 -8.23 -5.89 -0.02
C HIS A 58 -7.11 -6.52 -0.83
N ALA A 59 -7.14 -7.84 -0.93
CA ALA A 59 -6.07 -8.56 -1.63
C ALA A 59 -5.87 -8.06 -3.05
N GLU A 60 -6.95 -7.80 -3.76
CA GLU A 60 -6.83 -7.31 -5.12
C GLU A 60 -6.22 -5.93 -5.16
N GLU A 61 -6.56 -5.13 -4.18
CA GLU A 61 -6.02 -3.78 -4.11
C GLU A 61 -4.56 -3.80 -3.73
N LEU A 62 -4.18 -4.71 -2.85
CA LEU A 62 -2.78 -4.86 -2.52
C LEU A 62 -1.97 -5.26 -3.74
N ALA A 63 -2.51 -6.14 -4.55
CA ALA A 63 -1.83 -6.54 -5.77
C ALA A 63 -1.68 -5.35 -6.71
N ALA A 64 -2.71 -4.51 -6.80
CA ALA A 64 -2.65 -3.34 -7.65
C ALA A 64 -1.62 -2.34 -7.14
N ILE A 65 -1.54 -2.17 -5.83
CA ILE A 65 -0.54 -1.29 -5.25
C ILE A 65 0.86 -1.80 -5.55
N GLU A 66 1.05 -3.10 -5.37
CA GLU A 66 2.34 -3.69 -5.60
C GLU A 66 2.76 -3.52 -7.06
N LYS A 67 1.84 -3.75 -7.96
CA LYS A 67 2.11 -3.60 -9.36
C LYS A 67 2.47 -2.17 -9.70
N PHE A 68 1.74 -1.24 -9.11
CA PHE A 68 1.99 0.17 -9.32
C PHE A 68 3.39 0.54 -8.83
N LEU A 69 3.78 0.06 -7.67
CA LEU A 69 5.07 0.40 -7.09
C LEU A 69 6.24 -0.26 -7.79
N LYS A 70 5.99 -1.35 -8.47
CA LYS A 70 7.06 -2.04 -9.15
C LYS A 70 7.44 -1.47 -10.47
N ARG A 71 6.72 -0.52 -10.99
CA ARG A 71 6.95 -0.05 -12.33
C ARG A 71 8.26 0.55 -12.58
#